data_3ba7af1e440040eb25256a6d9bbc29e8
#
_entry.id   3ba7af1e440040eb25256a6d9bbc29e8
#
_cell.length_a   1.000
_cell.length_b   1.000
_cell.length_c   1.000
_cell.angle_alpha   90.00
_cell.angle_beta   90.00
_cell.angle_gamma   90.00
#
_symmetry.space_group_name_H-M   'P 1'
#
loop_
_entity.id
_entity.type
_entity.pdbx_description
1 polymer ?
#
loop_
_entity_poly.entity_id
_entity_poly.type
_entity_poly.pdbx_seq_one_letter_code
_entity_poly.pdbx_strand_id
1 'polypeptide(L)' 'MTRPKLGSSETERLHVKITADEIEAIDDWRYANRVPTRSEAVRRLIAAGLAASKKEATNAD' A
#
# COMPACT_ATOMS: atom_id res chain seq x y z
N MET A 1 23.09 -5.84 1.59
CA MET A 1 22.47 -5.88 1.56
C MET A 1 21.66 -6.01 1.77
N THR A 2 21.18 -6.02 1.76
CA THR A 2 20.41 -6.18 1.93
C THR A 2 19.36 -6.21 1.74
N ARG A 3 18.74 -6.44 1.45
CA ARG A 3 17.79 -6.41 1.14
C ARG A 3 16.84 -6.74 1.55
N PRO A 4 16.19 -6.57 1.57
CA PRO A 4 15.20 -6.77 2.15
C PRO A 4 14.30 -7.47 1.62
N LYS A 5 13.86 -7.98 1.75
CA LYS A 5 13.13 -8.61 1.27
C LYS A 5 11.93 -8.62 1.63
N LEU A 6 11.28 -8.42 1.04
CA LEU A 6 10.09 -8.35 1.25
C LEU A 6 9.56 -9.54 1.65
N GLY A 7 9.38 -10.26 1.33
CA GLY A 7 8.82 -11.30 1.71
C GLY A 7 9.36 -11.90 2.81
N SER A 8 10.32 -11.55 3.24
CA SER A 8 10.88 -12.16 4.15
C SER A 8 10.27 -12.12 5.24
N SER A 9 9.69 -11.57 5.46
CA SER A 9 9.31 -11.81 6.40
C SER A 9 8.91 -11.32 7.54
N GLU A 10 9.49 -10.66 8.12
CA GLU A 10 9.02 -10.19 9.21
C GLU A 10 8.13 -9.09 8.97
N THR A 11 6.95 -8.96 9.44
CA THR A 11 6.11 -7.81 9.27
C THR A 11 6.34 -6.90 10.43
N GLU A 12 6.18 -5.60 10.17
CA GLU A 12 6.31 -4.66 11.22
C GLU A 12 5.02 -3.93 11.40
N ARG A 13 4.74 -3.44 12.59
CA ARG A 13 3.56 -2.73 12.83
C ARG A 13 3.74 -1.31 12.48
N LEU A 14 2.81 -0.70 11.80
CA LEU A 14 2.88 0.67 11.42
C LEU A 14 1.59 1.34 11.81
N HIS A 15 1.67 2.38 12.59
CA HIS A 15 0.50 3.10 13.00
C HIS A 15 0.39 4.38 12.20
N VAL A 16 -0.70 4.52 11.47
CA VAL A 16 -0.90 5.67 10.62
C VAL A 16 -2.26 6.23 10.88
N LYS A 17 -2.37 7.54 10.95
CA LYS A 17 -3.66 8.14 11.11
C LYS A 17 -4.27 8.32 9.75
N ILE A 18 -5.48 7.84 9.60
CA ILE A 18 -6.17 7.90 8.32
C ILE A 18 -7.53 8.50 8.54
N THR A 19 -7.95 9.41 7.69
CA THR A 19 -9.23 10.07 7.86
C THR A 19 -10.36 9.13 7.48
N ALA A 20 -11.54 9.47 7.92
CA ALA A 20 -12.71 8.67 7.60
C ALA A 20 -12.93 8.60 6.10
N ASP A 21 -12.69 9.69 5.41
CA ASP A 21 -12.83 9.71 3.96
C ASP A 21 -11.87 8.76 3.29
N GLU A 22 -10.65 8.71 3.81
CA GLU A 22 -9.65 7.82 3.26
C GLU A 22 -9.99 6.37 3.50
N ILE A 23 -10.53 6.09 4.67
CA ILE A 23 -10.93 4.73 4.99
C ILE A 23 -12.04 4.29 4.04
N GLU A 24 -12.97 5.18 3.79
CA GLU A 24 -14.06 4.88 2.90
C GLU A 24 -13.55 4.61 1.49
N ALA A 25 -12.61 5.41 1.04
CA ALA A 25 -12.03 5.21 -0.28
C ALA A 25 -11.31 3.88 -0.37
N ILE A 26 -10.61 3.51 0.70
CA ILE A 26 -9.91 2.24 0.74
C ILE A 26 -10.90 1.09 0.65
N ASP A 27 -11.99 1.19 1.40
CA ASP A 27 -12.99 0.13 1.39
C ASP A 27 -13.65 0.02 0.02
N ASP A 28 -13.92 1.15 -0.62
CA ASP A 28 -14.52 1.13 -1.94
C ASP A 28 -13.59 0.43 -2.93
N TRP A 29 -12.32 0.76 -2.85
CA TRP A 29 -11.32 0.14 -3.70
C TRP A 29 -11.25 -1.36 -3.41
N ARG A 30 -11.32 -1.70 -2.13
CA ARG A 30 -11.24 -3.08 -1.71
C ARG A 30 -12.39 -3.90 -2.30
N TYR A 31 -13.59 -3.38 -2.21
CA TYR A 31 -14.74 -4.08 -2.76
C TYR A 31 -14.65 -4.17 -4.27
N ALA A 32 -14.26 -3.11 -4.91
CA ALA A 32 -14.16 -3.10 -6.35
C ALA A 32 -13.16 -4.12 -6.86
N ASN A 33 -12.11 -4.36 -6.10
CA ASN A 33 -11.07 -5.30 -6.49
C ASN A 33 -11.18 -6.65 -5.80
N ARG A 34 -12.26 -6.83 -5.04
CA ARG A 34 -12.51 -8.09 -4.39
C ARG A 34 -11.38 -8.55 -3.48
N VAL A 35 -10.86 -7.62 -2.73
CA VAL A 35 -9.81 -7.92 -1.78
C VAL A 35 -10.47 -8.33 -0.48
N PRO A 36 -10.10 -9.43 0.12
CA PRO A 36 -10.81 -9.96 1.30
C PRO A 36 -10.67 -9.15 2.57
N THR A 37 -9.58 -8.48 2.78
CA THR A 37 -9.44 -7.74 4.02
C THR A 37 -8.92 -6.35 3.75
N ARG A 38 -9.17 -5.48 4.71
CA ARG A 38 -8.71 -4.10 4.60
C ARG A 38 -7.18 -4.05 4.66
N SER A 39 -6.57 -4.88 5.49
CA SER A 39 -5.13 -4.92 5.58
C SER A 39 -4.48 -5.27 4.26
N GLU A 40 -5.06 -6.23 3.59
CA GLU A 40 -4.55 -6.63 2.30
C GLU A 40 -4.70 -5.50 1.29
N ALA A 41 -5.84 -4.80 1.34
CA ALA A 41 -6.08 -3.69 0.44
C ALA A 41 -5.06 -2.58 0.67
N VAL A 42 -4.78 -2.28 1.93
CA VAL A 42 -3.82 -1.25 2.25
C VAL A 42 -2.45 -1.63 1.72
N ARG A 43 -2.05 -2.86 1.91
CA ARG A 43 -0.75 -3.27 1.42
C ARG A 43 -0.64 -3.20 -0.09
N ARG A 44 -1.71 -3.58 -0.78
CA ARG A 44 -1.71 -3.51 -2.24
C ARG A 44 -1.66 -2.08 -2.73
N LEU A 45 -2.38 -1.20 -2.04
CA LEU A 45 -2.39 0.20 -2.43
C LEU A 45 -1.02 0.83 -2.19
N ILE A 46 -0.38 0.46 -1.10
CA ILE A 46 0.95 0.96 -0.81
C ILE A 46 1.92 0.50 -1.88
N ALA A 47 1.85 -0.76 -2.24
CA ALA A 47 2.74 -1.30 -3.25
C ALA A 47 2.54 -0.57 -4.59
N ALA A 48 1.29 -0.33 -4.94
CA ALA A 48 0.99 0.36 -6.17
C ALA A 48 1.49 1.80 -6.12
N GLY A 49 1.33 2.44 -4.97
CA GLY A 49 1.78 3.79 -4.80
C GLY A 49 3.29 3.92 -4.89
N LEU A 50 3.98 2.97 -4.28
CA LEU A 50 5.43 2.98 -4.33
C LEU A 50 5.93 2.77 -5.74
N ALA A 51 5.29 1.88 -6.47
CA ALA A 51 5.68 1.62 -7.84
C ALA A 51 5.46 2.87 -8.70
N ALA A 52 4.34 3.53 -8.51
CA ALA A 52 4.04 4.72 -9.28
C ALA A 52 5.01 5.84 -8.93
N SER A 53 5.31 5.96 -7.67
CA SER A 53 6.21 6.99 -7.20
C SER A 53 7.60 6.81 -7.78
N LYS A 54 8.06 5.57 -7.84
CA LYS A 54 9.34 5.30 -8.41
C LYS A 54 9.36 5.70 -9.84
N LYS A 55 8.33 5.41 -10.60
CA LYS A 55 8.28 5.79 -11.95
C LYS A 55 8.26 7.27 -12.08
N GLU A 56 7.51 7.96 -11.28
CA GLU A 56 7.46 9.37 -11.33
C GLU A 56 8.74 10.01 -11.01
N ALA A 57 9.42 9.52 -10.03
CA ALA A 57 10.70 10.07 -9.66
C ALA A 57 11.65 9.98 -10.82
N THR A 58 11.60 8.93 -11.55
CA THR A 58 12.44 8.77 -12.69
C THR A 58 12.12 9.78 -13.73
N ASN A 59 10.87 10.07 -13.93
CA ASN A 59 10.52 11.00 -14.90
C ASN A 59 10.75 12.38 -14.49
N ALA A 60 10.62 12.71 -13.33
CA ALA A 60 10.69 14.03 -12.85
C ALA A 60 11.93 14.65 -13.17
N ASP A 61 12.91 13.99 -13.35
CA ASP A 61 14.07 14.62 -13.61
C ASP A 61 14.47 14.50 -14.75
#